data_7a213b9964025eee28e6a6d19172de3b
#
_entry.id   7a213b9964025eee28e6a6d19172de3b
#
_cell.length_a   1.000
_cell.length_b   1.000
_cell.length_c   1.000
_cell.angle_alpha   90.00
_cell.angle_beta   90.00
_cell.angle_gamma   90.00
#
_symmetry.space_group_name_H-M   'P 1'
#
loop_
_entity.id
_entity.type
_entity.pdbx_description
1 polymer ?
#
loop_
_entity_poly.entity_id
_entity_poly.type
_entity_poly.pdbx_seq_one_letter_code
_entity_poly.pdbx_strand_id
1 'polypeptide(L)'
;MKPNILIGIDMGSSSLKALALEAGSGRSIALSRMPLPHDRLPGGGCEVGATAIRTALTHVLRDVAHQLGERVTEVRAIGCTGHGAGLYALDARNELVGGRAVASTDQRADARARSLSLGHGEALFADVGCRPWPGQPTVIAAALLGTDAVQRGAVHRLLFAKDYLGFLLTGEIATDASDASTAGLVSIATGRWSQAAFDVSGIAELGPQVFGPLLPSGEVIGRLRPSEAALCGLPAGIPVAMGAIDLLASMTAICAEGRGRAVSVFGTWCVNAVIGPVIEPKPDVAAVVNFGREDKRLYMENSPSSMANIAWLAGVLGLPDSRAVVDLAMSVPLGAGGLRFLPFVNGGGGVTAGFVGLKSHHTRGDMARAVVDAVAALHARHTARLAACGLPVSASTVLGGGASDTRLVRLLASFLGHPVERCADDETGARGAAIYAAMSQDIDHAGQGSALLAPCDTVEPDATEACAHADFNAGFNELIDTMSPVFFHLSGGSR
;
A
#
# COMPACT_ATOMS: atom_id res chain seq x y z
N MET A 1 -27.87 -18.71 -16.31
CA MET A 1 -26.97 -18.63 -15.14
C MET A 1 -27.56 -17.56 -14.23
N LYS A 2 -27.72 -17.80 -12.94
CA LYS A 2 -28.12 -16.71 -12.04
C LYS A 2 -26.99 -15.69 -12.03
N PRO A 3 -27.20 -14.44 -12.42
CA PRO A 3 -26.18 -13.42 -12.37
C PRO A 3 -25.76 -13.26 -10.91
N ASN A 4 -24.48 -13.19 -10.66
CA ASN A 4 -23.91 -13.02 -9.34
C ASN A 4 -23.04 -11.77 -9.38
N ILE A 5 -23.33 -10.81 -8.53
CA ILE A 5 -22.57 -9.57 -8.42
C ILE A 5 -21.77 -9.62 -7.13
N LEU A 6 -20.51 -9.23 -7.24
CA LEU A 6 -19.58 -9.11 -6.13
C LEU A 6 -19.23 -7.63 -5.98
N ILE A 7 -19.21 -7.11 -4.75
CA ILE A 7 -18.79 -5.75 -4.48
C ILE A 7 -17.45 -5.80 -3.74
N GLY A 8 -16.46 -5.07 -4.23
CA GLY A 8 -15.22 -4.81 -3.52
C GLY A 8 -15.15 -3.36 -3.07
N ILE A 9 -14.74 -3.15 -1.83
CA ILE A 9 -14.55 -1.83 -1.23
C ILE A 9 -13.06 -1.67 -0.92
N ASP A 10 -12.49 -0.52 -1.34
CA ASP A 10 -11.11 -0.16 -1.08
C ASP A 10 -11.03 1.20 -0.39
N MET A 11 -10.51 1.23 0.83
CA MET A 11 -10.20 2.46 1.55
C MET A 11 -8.73 2.82 1.40
N GLY A 12 -8.41 3.53 0.33
CA GLY A 12 -7.08 4.10 0.13
C GLY A 12 -6.82 5.32 1.01
N SER A 13 -5.58 5.81 1.00
CA SER A 13 -5.15 6.96 1.80
C SER A 13 -5.78 8.31 1.40
N SER A 14 -6.46 8.41 0.26
CA SER A 14 -7.02 9.68 -0.25
C SER A 14 -8.46 9.56 -0.72
N SER A 15 -8.97 8.35 -0.88
CA SER A 15 -10.33 8.10 -1.37
C SER A 15 -10.83 6.73 -0.94
N LEU A 16 -12.14 6.60 -0.82
CA LEU A 16 -12.84 5.35 -0.66
C LEU A 16 -13.56 5.02 -1.98
N LYS A 17 -13.48 3.75 -2.40
CA LYS A 17 -14.01 3.29 -3.67
C LYS A 17 -14.84 2.04 -3.45
N ALA A 18 -15.87 1.85 -4.29
CA ALA A 18 -16.62 0.61 -4.38
C ALA A 18 -16.80 0.22 -5.84
N LEU A 19 -16.48 -1.03 -6.16
CA LEU A 19 -16.53 -1.62 -7.47
C LEU A 19 -17.47 -2.82 -7.45
N ALA A 20 -18.43 -2.87 -8.39
CA ALA A 20 -19.26 -4.07 -8.60
C ALA A 20 -18.77 -4.84 -9.82
N LEU A 21 -18.50 -6.13 -9.62
CA LEU A 21 -18.08 -7.08 -10.66
C LEU A 21 -19.16 -8.11 -10.94
N GLU A 22 -19.35 -8.44 -12.18
CA GLU A 22 -20.14 -9.59 -12.62
C GLU A 22 -19.27 -10.86 -12.49
N ALA A 23 -19.60 -11.75 -11.58
CA ALA A 23 -18.75 -12.89 -11.19
C ALA A 23 -18.38 -13.81 -12.35
N GLY A 24 -19.31 -14.02 -13.31
CA GLY A 24 -19.09 -14.93 -14.44
C GLY A 24 -18.20 -14.37 -15.55
N SER A 25 -18.06 -13.05 -15.66
CA SER A 25 -17.31 -12.38 -16.73
C SER A 25 -16.16 -11.50 -16.22
N GLY A 26 -16.11 -11.20 -14.92
CA GLY A 26 -15.16 -10.25 -14.32
C GLY A 26 -15.35 -8.81 -14.79
N ARG A 27 -16.43 -8.52 -15.50
CA ARG A 27 -16.72 -7.18 -16.02
C ARG A 27 -17.10 -6.25 -14.88
N SER A 28 -16.46 -5.07 -14.85
CA SER A 28 -16.86 -3.96 -13.98
C SER A 28 -18.19 -3.40 -14.49
N ILE A 29 -19.22 -3.43 -13.65
CA ILE A 29 -20.59 -3.02 -14.00
C ILE A 29 -21.07 -1.79 -13.26
N ALA A 30 -20.43 -1.44 -12.14
CA ALA A 30 -20.63 -0.18 -11.44
C ALA A 30 -19.34 0.20 -10.70
N LEU A 31 -19.07 1.49 -10.61
CA LEU A 31 -17.93 2.05 -9.88
C LEU A 31 -18.34 3.36 -9.25
N SER A 32 -17.98 3.54 -7.98
CA SER A 32 -18.11 4.82 -7.28
C SER A 32 -16.85 5.14 -6.51
N ARG A 33 -16.50 6.43 -6.46
CA ARG A 33 -15.33 6.96 -5.73
C ARG A 33 -15.75 8.18 -4.95
N MET A 34 -15.28 8.28 -3.70
CA MET A 34 -15.45 9.48 -2.89
C MET A 34 -14.10 9.88 -2.28
N PRO A 35 -13.68 11.15 -2.40
CA PRO A 35 -12.50 11.63 -1.69
C PRO A 35 -12.63 11.43 -0.18
N LEU A 36 -11.53 11.06 0.46
CA LEU A 36 -11.44 10.92 1.92
C LEU A 36 -10.39 11.92 2.43
N PRO A 37 -10.80 13.16 2.74
CA PRO A 37 -9.88 14.20 3.16
C PRO A 37 -9.30 13.87 4.54
N HIS A 38 -7.99 14.08 4.67
CA HIS A 38 -7.27 13.96 5.92
C HIS A 38 -6.92 15.36 6.44
N ASP A 39 -7.14 15.56 7.73
CA ASP A 39 -6.72 16.79 8.40
C ASP A 39 -5.23 16.70 8.74
N ARG A 40 -4.48 17.70 8.31
CA ARG A 40 -3.08 17.88 8.67
C ARG A 40 -2.98 18.68 9.95
N LEU A 41 -2.34 18.11 10.96
CA LEU A 41 -2.20 18.68 12.28
C LEU A 41 -0.74 19.10 12.55
N PRO A 42 -0.50 20.01 13.51
CA PRO A 42 0.86 20.35 13.93
C PRO A 42 1.68 19.12 14.34
N GLY A 43 2.99 19.19 14.20
CA GLY A 43 3.89 18.08 14.52
C GLY A 43 3.84 16.92 13.52
N GLY A 44 3.27 17.12 12.33
CA GLY A 44 3.16 16.08 11.30
C GLY A 44 1.96 15.14 11.50
N GLY A 45 0.99 15.53 12.34
CA GLY A 45 -0.23 14.75 12.53
C GLY A 45 -1.08 14.63 11.28
N CYS A 46 -1.71 13.48 11.10
CA CYS A 46 -2.57 13.18 9.96
C CYS A 46 -3.74 12.31 10.41
N GLU A 47 -4.96 12.85 10.36
CA GLU A 47 -6.13 12.18 10.89
C GLU A 47 -7.33 12.25 9.92
N VAL A 48 -8.24 11.27 10.06
CA VAL A 48 -9.51 11.22 9.32
C VAL A 48 -10.68 11.08 10.28
N GLY A 49 -11.73 11.89 10.07
CA GLY A 49 -12.91 11.87 10.93
C GLY A 49 -13.82 10.67 10.69
N ALA A 50 -14.39 10.11 11.76
CA ALA A 50 -15.36 9.00 11.71
C ALA A 50 -16.54 9.30 10.78
N THR A 51 -17.07 10.53 10.85
CA THR A 51 -18.18 10.98 9.99
C THR A 51 -17.78 10.99 8.51
N ALA A 52 -16.55 11.41 8.19
CA ALA A 52 -16.06 11.43 6.81
C ALA A 52 -15.99 10.00 6.24
N ILE A 53 -15.44 9.05 7.02
CA ILE A 53 -15.37 7.63 6.61
C ILE A 53 -16.77 7.06 6.40
N ARG A 54 -17.67 7.24 7.36
CA ARG A 54 -19.05 6.72 7.28
C ARG A 54 -19.81 7.33 6.10
N THR A 55 -19.68 8.64 5.89
CA THR A 55 -20.30 9.33 4.75
C THR A 55 -19.77 8.79 3.43
N ALA A 56 -18.45 8.62 3.30
CA ALA A 56 -17.83 8.09 2.10
C ALA A 56 -18.29 6.65 1.81
N LEU A 57 -18.28 5.77 2.83
CA LEU A 57 -18.73 4.39 2.70
C LEU A 57 -20.19 4.30 2.24
N THR A 58 -21.07 5.03 2.91
CA THR A 58 -22.50 5.06 2.56
C THR A 58 -22.71 5.61 1.15
N HIS A 59 -21.98 6.67 0.77
CA HIS A 59 -22.08 7.27 -0.56
C HIS A 59 -21.70 6.29 -1.66
N VAL A 60 -20.50 5.68 -1.58
CA VAL A 60 -20.02 4.81 -2.67
C VAL A 60 -20.87 3.56 -2.81
N LEU A 61 -21.37 2.98 -1.70
CA LEU A 61 -22.25 1.81 -1.77
C LEU A 61 -23.64 2.17 -2.31
N ARG A 62 -24.21 3.32 -1.91
CA ARG A 62 -25.49 3.79 -2.43
C ARG A 62 -25.42 4.12 -3.92
N ASP A 63 -24.33 4.73 -4.37
CA ASP A 63 -24.13 5.05 -5.78
C ASP A 63 -23.98 3.78 -6.61
N VAL A 64 -23.20 2.80 -6.13
CA VAL A 64 -23.10 1.47 -6.76
C VAL A 64 -24.47 0.80 -6.83
N ALA A 65 -25.24 0.81 -5.73
CA ALA A 65 -26.59 0.23 -5.71
C ALA A 65 -27.53 0.93 -6.71
N HIS A 66 -27.44 2.25 -6.84
CA HIS A 66 -28.20 3.02 -7.81
C HIS A 66 -27.83 2.67 -9.27
N GLN A 67 -26.51 2.54 -9.56
CA GLN A 67 -26.01 2.13 -10.89
C GLN A 67 -26.46 0.71 -11.25
N LEU A 68 -26.58 -0.20 -10.28
CA LEU A 68 -27.05 -1.57 -10.47
C LEU A 68 -28.56 -1.64 -10.75
N GLY A 69 -29.35 -0.68 -10.23
CA GLY A 69 -30.80 -0.68 -10.38
C GLY A 69 -31.44 -1.96 -9.85
N GLU A 70 -32.31 -2.58 -10.64
CA GLU A 70 -32.99 -3.83 -10.24
C GLU A 70 -32.02 -4.99 -9.96
N ARG A 71 -30.84 -4.97 -10.59
CA ARG A 71 -29.78 -5.97 -10.39
C ARG A 71 -29.16 -5.95 -8.99
N VAL A 72 -29.46 -4.97 -8.15
CA VAL A 72 -28.99 -4.93 -6.77
C VAL A 72 -29.33 -6.19 -5.97
N THR A 73 -30.43 -6.85 -6.31
CA THR A 73 -30.86 -8.11 -5.70
C THR A 73 -29.94 -9.30 -6.06
N GLU A 74 -29.06 -9.13 -7.04
CA GLU A 74 -28.09 -10.13 -7.46
C GLU A 74 -26.77 -10.09 -6.66
N VAL A 75 -26.60 -9.09 -5.78
CA VAL A 75 -25.38 -8.95 -4.98
C VAL A 75 -25.26 -10.12 -4.00
N ARG A 76 -24.15 -10.84 -4.09
CA ARG A 76 -23.88 -12.10 -3.35
C ARG A 76 -22.99 -11.88 -2.14
N ALA A 77 -21.97 -11.04 -2.26
CA ALA A 77 -21.04 -10.77 -1.19
C ALA A 77 -20.36 -9.41 -1.39
N ILE A 78 -19.84 -8.88 -0.29
CA ILE A 78 -19.02 -7.67 -0.23
C ILE A 78 -17.66 -8.06 0.33
N GLY A 79 -16.54 -7.57 -0.26
CA GLY A 79 -15.21 -7.71 0.30
C GLY A 79 -14.63 -6.36 0.65
N CYS A 80 -13.81 -6.29 1.70
CA CYS A 80 -13.19 -5.05 2.15
C CYS A 80 -11.67 -5.14 2.07
N THR A 81 -11.04 -4.11 1.53
CA THR A 81 -9.59 -3.88 1.60
C THR A 81 -9.32 -2.43 2.00
N GLY A 82 -8.09 -2.13 2.34
CA GLY A 82 -7.70 -0.75 2.66
C GLY A 82 -6.20 -0.62 2.86
N HIS A 83 -5.76 0.63 2.99
CA HIS A 83 -4.36 0.92 3.26
C HIS A 83 -3.90 0.24 4.55
N GLY A 84 -2.70 -0.33 4.52
CA GLY A 84 -2.10 -0.92 5.72
C GLY A 84 -1.70 0.14 6.75
N ALA A 85 -1.55 -0.28 7.99
CA ALA A 85 -1.17 0.55 9.13
C ALA A 85 -2.17 1.69 9.46
N GLY A 86 -1.72 2.70 10.23
CA GLY A 86 -2.66 3.65 10.84
C GLY A 86 -3.34 3.07 12.08
N LEU A 87 -4.17 3.85 12.76
CA LEU A 87 -4.79 3.45 14.02
C LEU A 87 -6.26 3.87 14.08
N TYR A 88 -7.16 2.91 14.17
CA TYR A 88 -8.60 3.09 14.34
C TYR A 88 -8.98 2.57 15.73
N ALA A 89 -8.75 3.40 16.76
CA ALA A 89 -9.02 3.04 18.15
C ALA A 89 -10.49 3.25 18.50
N LEU A 90 -11.17 2.23 19.00
CA LEU A 90 -12.55 2.31 19.45
C LEU A 90 -12.65 2.33 20.98
N ASP A 91 -13.59 3.11 21.49
CA ASP A 91 -13.97 3.13 22.91
C ASP A 91 -14.94 1.98 23.27
N ALA A 92 -15.39 1.92 24.52
CA ALA A 92 -16.34 0.91 25.00
C ALA A 92 -17.72 0.99 24.34
N ARG A 93 -18.04 2.08 23.63
CA ARG A 93 -19.29 2.23 22.85
C ARG A 93 -19.08 1.88 21.40
N ASN A 94 -17.89 1.41 21.04
CA ASN A 94 -17.49 1.12 19.67
C ASN A 94 -17.46 2.38 18.76
N GLU A 95 -17.18 3.53 19.31
CA GLU A 95 -16.96 4.77 18.59
C GLU A 95 -15.45 5.07 18.51
N LEU A 96 -14.99 5.72 17.43
CA LEU A 96 -13.59 6.14 17.32
C LEU A 96 -13.26 7.11 18.47
N VAL A 97 -12.19 6.82 19.20
CA VAL A 97 -11.69 7.67 20.28
C VAL A 97 -11.41 9.08 19.74
N GLY A 98 -12.01 10.09 20.36
CA GLY A 98 -11.96 11.45 19.84
C GLY A 98 -12.66 11.69 18.50
N GLY A 99 -13.46 10.73 18.00
CA GLY A 99 -14.17 10.81 16.73
C GLY A 99 -13.27 10.72 15.50
N ARG A 100 -12.03 10.26 15.64
CA ARG A 100 -11.01 10.30 14.58
C ARG A 100 -10.15 9.06 14.54
N ALA A 101 -9.70 8.68 13.35
CA ALA A 101 -8.63 7.70 13.16
C ALA A 101 -7.32 8.39 12.78
N VAL A 102 -6.20 7.79 13.17
CA VAL A 102 -4.85 8.28 12.82
C VAL A 102 -4.38 7.57 11.56
N ALA A 103 -4.00 8.33 10.55
CA ALA A 103 -3.55 7.77 9.29
C ALA A 103 -2.13 7.18 9.38
N SER A 104 -1.80 6.24 8.50
CA SER A 104 -0.45 5.65 8.39
C SER A 104 0.65 6.67 8.01
N THR A 105 0.27 7.83 7.50
CA THR A 105 1.19 8.92 7.16
C THR A 105 1.45 9.89 8.32
N ASP A 106 0.89 9.63 9.50
CA ASP A 106 1.13 10.43 10.71
C ASP A 106 2.59 10.30 11.16
N GLN A 107 3.22 11.42 11.51
CA GLN A 107 4.62 11.49 11.89
C GLN A 107 4.84 11.77 13.41
N ARG A 108 3.77 11.94 14.19
CA ARG A 108 3.88 12.25 15.62
C ARG A 108 4.58 11.16 16.44
N ALA A 109 4.56 9.93 15.94
CA ALA A 109 5.25 8.80 16.55
C ALA A 109 6.71 8.59 16.09
N ASP A 110 7.28 9.49 15.28
CA ASP A 110 8.62 9.34 14.69
C ASP A 110 9.73 9.16 15.75
N ALA A 111 9.74 9.97 16.82
CA ALA A 111 10.73 9.83 17.89
C ALA A 111 10.63 8.46 18.59
N ARG A 112 9.41 7.95 18.79
CA ARG A 112 9.18 6.62 19.37
C ARG A 112 9.64 5.52 18.42
N ALA A 113 9.33 5.63 17.13
CA ALA A 113 9.76 4.69 16.10
C ALA A 113 11.28 4.57 16.06
N ARG A 114 11.99 5.70 16.04
CA ARG A 114 13.46 5.73 16.07
C ARG A 114 14.03 5.06 17.32
N SER A 115 13.50 5.40 18.49
CA SER A 115 13.95 4.80 19.75
C SER A 115 13.78 3.28 19.76
N LEU A 116 12.62 2.79 19.29
CA LEU A 116 12.35 1.35 19.19
C LEU A 116 13.25 0.68 18.14
N SER A 117 13.46 1.33 17.00
CA SER A 117 14.32 0.80 15.92
C SER A 117 15.78 0.67 16.38
N LEU A 118 16.31 1.66 17.12
CA LEU A 118 17.66 1.61 17.67
C LEU A 118 17.83 0.53 18.74
N GLY A 119 16.83 0.35 19.61
CA GLY A 119 16.91 -0.61 20.72
C GLY A 119 16.55 -2.04 20.34
N HIS A 120 15.63 -2.22 19.42
CA HIS A 120 14.99 -3.51 19.17
C HIS A 120 14.78 -3.84 17.68
N GLY A 121 15.21 -2.96 16.76
CA GLY A 121 14.89 -3.06 15.34
C GLY A 121 15.27 -4.38 14.68
N GLU A 122 16.47 -4.90 14.97
CA GLU A 122 16.93 -6.18 14.41
C GLU A 122 16.16 -7.37 14.99
N ALA A 123 15.90 -7.37 16.30
CA ALA A 123 15.13 -8.46 16.94
C ALA A 123 13.67 -8.47 16.45
N LEU A 124 13.06 -7.29 16.30
CA LEU A 124 11.71 -7.18 15.73
C LEU A 124 11.69 -7.59 14.26
N PHE A 125 12.68 -7.16 13.46
CA PHE A 125 12.75 -7.59 12.07
C PHE A 125 12.86 -9.12 11.94
N ALA A 126 13.66 -9.76 12.78
CA ALA A 126 13.80 -11.22 12.78
C ALA A 126 12.51 -11.96 13.16
N ASP A 127 11.70 -11.41 14.06
CA ASP A 127 10.44 -12.04 14.50
C ASP A 127 9.26 -11.64 13.61
N VAL A 128 9.03 -10.34 13.43
CA VAL A 128 7.81 -9.82 12.80
C VAL A 128 8.02 -9.24 11.40
N GLY A 129 9.23 -9.34 10.85
CA GLY A 129 9.53 -9.02 9.45
C GLY A 129 9.58 -7.53 9.11
N CYS A 130 9.47 -6.63 10.08
CA CYS A 130 9.60 -5.21 9.84
C CYS A 130 10.23 -4.48 11.02
N ARG A 131 10.91 -3.37 10.73
CA ARG A 131 11.42 -2.46 11.75
C ARG A 131 10.35 -1.45 12.12
N PRO A 132 10.37 -0.92 13.37
CA PRO A 132 9.44 0.12 13.79
C PRO A 132 9.51 1.37 12.89
N TRP A 133 8.35 1.88 12.51
CA TRP A 133 8.22 3.10 11.73
C TRP A 133 7.01 3.93 12.23
N PRO A 134 6.94 5.25 11.97
CA PRO A 134 5.97 6.15 12.61
C PRO A 134 4.50 5.78 12.38
N GLY A 135 4.16 5.23 11.23
CA GLY A 135 2.78 4.88 10.86
C GLY A 135 2.27 3.54 11.39
N GLN A 136 3.10 2.77 12.12
CA GLN A 136 2.65 1.50 12.71
C GLN A 136 1.66 1.74 13.83
N PRO A 137 0.53 1.00 13.88
CA PRO A 137 -0.52 1.21 14.88
C PRO A 137 -0.03 1.09 16.32
N THR A 138 0.86 0.12 16.60
CA THR A 138 1.45 -0.04 17.94
C THR A 138 2.35 1.12 18.33
N VAL A 139 3.15 1.62 17.39
CA VAL A 139 4.04 2.76 17.61
C VAL A 139 3.22 4.05 17.83
N ILE A 140 2.16 4.24 17.00
CA ILE A 140 1.19 5.33 17.17
C ILE A 140 0.50 5.22 18.53
N ALA A 141 -0.03 4.04 18.87
CA ALA A 141 -0.72 3.82 20.14
C ALA A 141 0.19 4.11 21.33
N ALA A 142 1.42 3.63 21.32
CA ALA A 142 2.38 3.89 22.39
C ALA A 142 2.77 5.37 22.50
N ALA A 143 2.90 6.09 21.38
CA ALA A 143 3.24 7.50 21.36
C ALA A 143 2.09 8.41 21.78
N LEU A 144 0.88 8.15 21.28
CA LEU A 144 -0.28 9.04 21.49
C LEU A 144 -1.14 8.65 22.70
N LEU A 145 -1.24 7.35 23.01
CA LEU A 145 -2.03 6.83 24.13
C LEU A 145 -1.15 6.54 25.36
N GLY A 146 0.14 6.27 25.14
CA GLY A 146 1.07 5.82 26.17
C GLY A 146 1.41 6.87 27.24
N THR A 147 1.25 8.15 26.94
CA THR A 147 1.53 9.26 27.86
C THR A 147 0.33 9.69 28.69
N ASP A 148 -0.86 9.26 28.31
CA ASP A 148 -2.11 9.61 28.99
C ASP A 148 -2.86 8.35 29.44
N ALA A 149 -2.81 8.05 30.73
CA ALA A 149 -3.49 6.90 31.32
C ALA A 149 -5.02 6.94 31.12
N VAL A 150 -5.62 8.14 31.01
CA VAL A 150 -7.04 8.33 30.77
C VAL A 150 -7.40 7.90 29.34
N GLN A 151 -6.57 8.27 28.35
CA GLN A 151 -6.77 7.85 26.97
C GLN A 151 -6.56 6.34 26.78
N ARG A 152 -5.59 5.73 27.48
CA ARG A 152 -5.44 4.27 27.47
C ARG A 152 -6.69 3.56 27.99
N GLY A 153 -7.29 4.05 29.08
CA GLY A 153 -8.55 3.51 29.62
C GLY A 153 -9.75 3.67 28.69
N ALA A 154 -9.70 4.60 27.73
CA ALA A 154 -10.73 4.79 26.74
C ALA A 154 -10.63 3.81 25.54
N VAL A 155 -9.48 3.17 25.32
CA VAL A 155 -9.31 2.24 24.18
C VAL A 155 -9.82 0.86 24.53
N HIS A 156 -10.78 0.39 23.75
CA HIS A 156 -11.39 -0.94 23.91
C HIS A 156 -11.02 -1.88 22.77
N ARG A 157 -10.86 -1.35 21.56
CA ARG A 157 -10.46 -2.09 20.36
C ARG A 157 -9.50 -1.25 19.52
N LEU A 158 -8.63 -1.95 18.78
CA LEU A 158 -7.75 -1.38 17.77
C LEU A 158 -8.06 -2.06 16.43
N LEU A 159 -8.29 -1.29 15.40
CA LEU A 159 -8.64 -1.79 14.06
C LEU A 159 -7.68 -1.18 13.03
N PHE A 160 -7.61 -1.83 11.88
CA PHE A 160 -7.02 -1.31 10.65
C PHE A 160 -8.12 -0.71 9.75
N ALA A 161 -7.72 -0.06 8.68
CA ALA A 161 -8.65 0.62 7.78
C ALA A 161 -9.77 -0.29 7.26
N LYS A 162 -9.41 -1.45 6.68
CA LYS A 162 -10.39 -2.42 6.16
C LYS A 162 -11.25 -3.06 7.25
N ASP A 163 -10.67 -3.30 8.44
CA ASP A 163 -11.38 -3.90 9.58
C ASP A 163 -12.47 -2.95 10.08
N TYR A 164 -12.16 -1.64 10.10
CA TYR A 164 -13.14 -0.62 10.44
C TYR A 164 -14.30 -0.57 9.43
N LEU A 165 -14.02 -0.75 8.12
CA LEU A 165 -15.09 -0.91 7.13
C LEU A 165 -15.95 -2.15 7.40
N GLY A 166 -15.31 -3.30 7.62
CA GLY A 166 -15.99 -4.54 7.98
C GLY A 166 -16.86 -4.37 9.24
N PHE A 167 -16.31 -3.75 10.28
CA PHE A 167 -17.04 -3.41 11.50
C PHE A 167 -18.23 -2.48 11.25
N LEU A 168 -18.08 -1.42 10.46
CA LEU A 168 -19.17 -0.51 10.12
C LEU A 168 -20.34 -1.25 9.43
N LEU A 169 -20.04 -2.21 8.57
CA LEU A 169 -21.03 -2.95 7.80
C LEU A 169 -21.71 -4.05 8.63
N THR A 170 -20.97 -4.75 9.49
CA THR A 170 -21.42 -5.98 10.15
C THR A 170 -21.63 -5.83 11.66
N GLY A 171 -20.86 -4.95 12.31
CA GLY A 171 -20.75 -4.86 13.77
C GLY A 171 -19.76 -5.85 14.37
N GLU A 172 -19.15 -6.72 13.56
CA GLU A 172 -18.18 -7.72 13.99
C GLU A 172 -16.75 -7.16 13.92
N ILE A 173 -15.89 -7.59 14.82
CA ILE A 173 -14.48 -7.17 14.91
C ILE A 173 -13.60 -8.37 14.63
N ALA A 174 -12.81 -8.26 13.57
CA ALA A 174 -11.80 -9.23 13.17
C ALA A 174 -10.73 -8.53 12.34
N THR A 175 -9.57 -9.16 12.20
CA THR A 175 -8.49 -8.70 11.31
C THR A 175 -7.90 -9.89 10.56
N ASP A 176 -6.98 -9.63 9.63
CA ASP A 176 -6.24 -10.67 8.91
C ASP A 176 -4.74 -10.62 9.17
N ALA A 177 -4.05 -11.68 8.77
CA ALA A 177 -2.61 -11.79 8.98
C ALA A 177 -1.81 -10.72 8.23
N SER A 178 -2.28 -10.24 7.06
CA SER A 178 -1.53 -9.29 6.25
C SER A 178 -1.42 -7.91 6.91
N ASP A 179 -2.52 -7.39 7.46
CA ASP A 179 -2.51 -6.12 8.20
C ASP A 179 -1.75 -6.26 9.53
N ALA A 180 -2.04 -7.32 10.28
CA ALA A 180 -1.36 -7.57 11.55
C ALA A 180 0.16 -7.77 11.39
N SER A 181 0.59 -8.37 10.28
CA SER A 181 2.02 -8.55 9.96
C SER A 181 2.67 -7.24 9.51
N THR A 182 2.04 -6.44 8.64
CA THR A 182 2.55 -5.11 8.27
C THR A 182 2.60 -4.14 9.44
N ALA A 183 1.74 -4.35 10.43
CA ALA A 183 1.77 -3.63 11.70
C ALA A 183 2.91 -4.08 12.64
N GLY A 184 3.67 -5.13 12.26
CA GLY A 184 4.74 -5.67 13.10
C GLY A 184 4.24 -6.38 14.34
N LEU A 185 3.13 -7.11 14.24
CA LEU A 185 2.47 -7.78 15.37
C LEU A 185 2.40 -9.30 15.23
N VAL A 186 2.65 -9.83 14.04
CA VAL A 186 2.56 -11.26 13.75
C VAL A 186 3.94 -11.80 13.42
N SER A 187 4.32 -12.88 14.08
CA SER A 187 5.58 -13.59 13.79
C SER A 187 5.56 -14.14 12.36
N ILE A 188 6.57 -13.78 11.57
CA ILE A 188 6.71 -14.24 10.18
C ILE A 188 6.93 -15.74 10.08
N ALA A 189 7.46 -16.36 11.14
CA ALA A 189 7.68 -17.78 11.20
C ALA A 189 6.39 -18.57 11.47
N THR A 190 5.59 -18.12 12.44
CA THR A 190 4.45 -18.89 12.94
C THR A 190 3.09 -18.42 12.43
N GLY A 191 2.97 -17.20 11.90
CA GLY A 191 1.70 -16.58 11.51
C GLY A 191 0.79 -16.24 12.71
N ARG A 192 1.32 -16.24 13.93
CA ARG A 192 0.60 -15.94 15.16
C ARG A 192 1.04 -14.60 15.75
N TRP A 193 0.22 -14.04 16.61
CA TRP A 193 0.57 -12.84 17.37
C TRP A 193 1.90 -13.02 18.10
N SER A 194 2.80 -12.03 18.00
CA SER A 194 4.08 -12.00 18.70
C SER A 194 3.94 -11.26 20.02
N GLN A 195 4.00 -11.98 21.14
CA GLN A 195 3.99 -11.34 22.46
C GLN A 195 5.20 -10.41 22.65
N ALA A 196 6.36 -10.80 22.13
CA ALA A 196 7.57 -9.97 22.19
C ALA A 196 7.37 -8.61 21.48
N ALA A 197 6.65 -8.58 20.36
CA ALA A 197 6.34 -7.33 19.67
C ALA A 197 5.41 -6.43 20.50
N PHE A 198 4.41 -7.00 21.17
CA PHE A 198 3.55 -6.23 22.10
C PHE A 198 4.34 -5.67 23.28
N ASP A 199 5.19 -6.48 23.89
CA ASP A 199 5.99 -6.09 25.07
C ASP A 199 6.93 -4.91 24.72
N VAL A 200 7.62 -5.01 23.58
CA VAL A 200 8.56 -3.97 23.13
C VAL A 200 7.84 -2.70 22.69
N SER A 201 6.66 -2.81 22.07
CA SER A 201 5.92 -1.65 21.58
C SER A 201 5.42 -0.73 22.68
N GLY A 202 5.30 -1.23 23.93
CA GLY A 202 4.79 -0.47 25.07
C GLY A 202 3.26 -0.42 25.16
N ILE A 203 2.59 -1.39 24.53
CA ILE A 203 1.13 -1.61 24.63
C ILE A 203 0.80 -3.03 25.12
N ALA A 204 1.73 -3.66 25.86
CA ALA A 204 1.59 -5.03 26.33
C ALA A 204 0.29 -5.27 27.13
N GLU A 205 -0.14 -4.29 27.91
CA GLU A 205 -1.38 -4.35 28.70
C GLU A 205 -2.65 -4.44 27.84
N LEU A 206 -2.60 -3.99 26.59
CA LEU A 206 -3.73 -4.11 25.68
C LEU A 206 -3.84 -5.52 25.10
N GLY A 207 -2.71 -6.19 24.85
CA GLY A 207 -2.62 -7.54 24.32
C GLY A 207 -3.25 -7.72 22.92
N PRO A 208 -3.14 -8.93 22.34
CA PRO A 208 -3.67 -9.21 20.98
C PRO A 208 -5.20 -9.15 20.90
N GLN A 209 -5.90 -9.37 22.00
CA GLN A 209 -7.37 -9.42 22.03
C GLN A 209 -8.05 -8.12 21.60
N VAL A 210 -7.33 -6.97 21.62
CA VAL A 210 -7.88 -5.68 21.18
C VAL A 210 -8.13 -5.65 19.67
N PHE A 211 -7.43 -6.49 18.88
CA PHE A 211 -7.59 -6.57 17.44
C PHE A 211 -8.65 -7.58 16.98
N GLY A 212 -9.20 -8.39 17.91
CA GLY A 212 -10.09 -9.49 17.56
C GLY A 212 -9.36 -10.72 16.99
N PRO A 213 -10.09 -11.69 16.46
CA PRO A 213 -9.51 -12.90 15.88
C PRO A 213 -8.81 -12.59 14.53
N LEU A 214 -7.73 -13.33 14.24
CA LEU A 214 -7.13 -13.40 12.91
C LEU A 214 -8.00 -14.32 12.04
N LEU A 215 -8.60 -13.78 10.99
CA LEU A 215 -9.33 -14.54 9.98
C LEU A 215 -8.51 -14.66 8.69
N PRO A 216 -8.57 -15.78 7.99
CA PRO A 216 -8.06 -15.87 6.64
C PRO A 216 -8.74 -14.86 5.71
N SER A 217 -7.98 -14.27 4.79
CA SER A 217 -8.57 -13.44 3.74
C SER A 217 -9.50 -14.29 2.87
N GLY A 218 -10.70 -13.79 2.59
CA GLY A 218 -11.77 -14.51 1.93
C GLY A 218 -12.78 -15.18 2.87
N GLU A 219 -12.53 -15.23 4.18
CA GLU A 219 -13.54 -15.70 5.13
C GLU A 219 -14.58 -14.62 5.44
N VAL A 220 -15.79 -15.04 5.82
CA VAL A 220 -16.90 -14.14 6.18
C VAL A 220 -16.67 -13.54 7.57
N ILE A 221 -16.52 -12.21 7.64
CA ILE A 221 -16.46 -11.47 8.91
C ILE A 221 -17.84 -11.51 9.59
N GLY A 222 -18.89 -11.29 8.82
CA GLY A 222 -20.27 -11.18 9.28
C GLY A 222 -21.21 -10.90 8.11
N ARG A 223 -22.41 -10.40 8.43
CA ARG A 223 -23.43 -10.06 7.43
C ARG A 223 -23.81 -8.60 7.50
N LEU A 224 -24.07 -7.99 6.34
CA LEU A 224 -24.54 -6.61 6.24
C LEU A 224 -25.77 -6.38 7.10
N ARG A 225 -25.64 -5.50 8.09
CA ARG A 225 -26.72 -5.20 9.05
C ARG A 225 -27.90 -4.52 8.34
N PRO A 226 -29.16 -4.76 8.80
CA PRO A 226 -30.33 -4.13 8.20
C PRO A 226 -30.26 -2.60 8.17
N SER A 227 -29.70 -1.96 9.21
CA SER A 227 -29.52 -0.51 9.25
C SER A 227 -28.59 0.01 8.15
N GLU A 228 -27.46 -0.64 7.95
CA GLU A 228 -26.49 -0.25 6.93
C GLU A 228 -27.00 -0.58 5.52
N ALA A 229 -27.67 -1.72 5.37
CA ALA A 229 -28.34 -2.11 4.13
C ALA A 229 -29.35 -1.05 3.67
N ALA A 230 -30.19 -0.56 4.59
CA ALA A 230 -31.15 0.50 4.29
C ALA A 230 -30.46 1.83 3.90
N LEU A 231 -29.36 2.17 4.55
CA LEU A 231 -28.58 3.37 4.22
C LEU A 231 -27.92 3.29 2.84
N CYS A 232 -27.43 2.09 2.47
CA CYS A 232 -26.67 1.88 1.23
C CYS A 232 -27.55 1.46 0.04
N GLY A 233 -28.84 1.13 0.27
CA GLY A 233 -29.71 0.63 -0.80
C GLY A 233 -29.38 -0.80 -1.25
N LEU A 234 -28.74 -1.60 -0.40
CA LEU A 234 -28.35 -2.98 -0.65
C LEU A 234 -29.28 -3.95 0.10
N PRO A 235 -29.42 -5.22 -0.33
CA PRO A 235 -30.14 -6.22 0.44
C PRO A 235 -29.46 -6.49 1.78
N ALA A 236 -30.24 -6.61 2.87
CA ALA A 236 -29.73 -6.99 4.18
C ALA A 236 -29.25 -8.45 4.19
N GLY A 237 -28.27 -8.74 5.06
CA GLY A 237 -27.78 -10.10 5.27
C GLY A 237 -26.77 -10.59 4.22
N ILE A 238 -26.34 -9.74 3.29
CA ILE A 238 -25.24 -10.05 2.36
C ILE A 238 -24.00 -10.37 3.18
N PRO A 239 -23.26 -11.48 2.91
CA PRO A 239 -21.98 -11.77 3.52
C PRO A 239 -20.95 -10.66 3.24
N VAL A 240 -20.20 -10.29 4.28
CA VAL A 240 -19.05 -9.38 4.18
C VAL A 240 -17.79 -10.18 4.46
N ALA A 241 -16.89 -10.22 3.48
CA ALA A 241 -15.67 -10.99 3.54
C ALA A 241 -14.48 -10.16 4.03
N MET A 242 -13.61 -10.79 4.80
CA MET A 242 -12.29 -10.29 5.15
C MET A 242 -11.42 -10.23 3.89
N GLY A 243 -10.86 -9.08 3.60
CA GLY A 243 -9.82 -8.94 2.59
C GLY A 243 -8.42 -8.96 3.22
N ALA A 244 -7.43 -8.57 2.41
CA ALA A 244 -6.07 -8.29 2.83
C ALA A 244 -5.78 -6.78 2.71
N ILE A 245 -4.57 -6.34 3.05
CA ILE A 245 -4.11 -4.97 2.74
C ILE A 245 -4.23 -4.68 1.24
N ASP A 246 -4.39 -3.42 0.88
CA ASP A 246 -4.60 -2.94 -0.49
C ASP A 246 -3.57 -3.47 -1.50
N LEU A 247 -2.29 -3.54 -1.12
CA LEU A 247 -1.23 -4.11 -1.96
C LEU A 247 -1.51 -5.57 -2.29
N LEU A 248 -1.80 -6.42 -1.29
CA LEU A 248 -2.11 -7.84 -1.51
C LEU A 248 -3.42 -8.03 -2.27
N ALA A 249 -4.43 -7.20 -2.01
CA ALA A 249 -5.67 -7.20 -2.76
C ALA A 249 -5.40 -6.88 -4.25
N SER A 250 -4.59 -5.87 -4.52
CA SER A 250 -4.17 -5.54 -5.88
C SER A 250 -3.36 -6.66 -6.53
N MET A 251 -2.46 -7.30 -5.79
CA MET A 251 -1.68 -8.46 -6.27
C MET A 251 -2.58 -9.66 -6.57
N THR A 252 -3.63 -9.87 -5.78
CA THR A 252 -4.66 -10.90 -6.03
C THR A 252 -5.41 -10.61 -7.33
N ALA A 253 -5.78 -9.35 -7.57
CA ALA A 253 -6.51 -8.94 -8.77
C ALA A 253 -5.74 -9.20 -10.08
N ILE A 254 -4.42 -9.26 -10.05
CA ILE A 254 -3.56 -9.49 -11.21
C ILE A 254 -2.90 -10.88 -11.21
N CYS A 255 -3.28 -11.77 -10.27
CA CYS A 255 -2.67 -13.09 -10.11
C CYS A 255 -1.12 -13.03 -10.01
N ALA A 256 -0.61 -12.15 -9.13
CA ALA A 256 0.83 -11.91 -9.02
C ALA A 256 1.63 -13.08 -8.38
N GLU A 257 0.99 -14.15 -7.95
CA GLU A 257 1.63 -15.33 -7.33
C GLU A 257 2.40 -16.21 -8.33
N GLY A 258 3.08 -15.63 -9.29
CA GLY A 258 3.91 -16.37 -10.25
C GLY A 258 5.39 -16.35 -9.89
N ARG A 259 6.13 -17.42 -10.25
CA ARG A 259 7.58 -17.43 -10.07
C ARG A 259 8.22 -16.29 -10.87
N GLY A 260 9.06 -15.49 -10.21
CA GLY A 260 9.79 -14.40 -10.85
C GLY A 260 8.95 -13.18 -11.23
N ARG A 261 7.74 -13.02 -10.67
CA ARG A 261 6.89 -11.85 -10.89
C ARG A 261 6.96 -10.88 -9.71
N ALA A 262 7.39 -9.64 -9.97
CA ALA A 262 7.31 -8.54 -9.03
C ALA A 262 6.11 -7.64 -9.34
N VAL A 263 5.69 -6.88 -8.35
CA VAL A 263 4.72 -5.78 -8.52
C VAL A 263 5.40 -4.48 -8.16
N SER A 264 5.35 -3.50 -9.06
CA SER A 264 5.87 -2.14 -8.87
C SER A 264 4.70 -1.16 -8.80
N VAL A 265 4.55 -0.45 -7.69
CA VAL A 265 3.46 0.52 -7.52
C VAL A 265 3.99 1.94 -7.79
N PHE A 266 3.60 2.51 -8.91
CA PHE A 266 3.83 3.92 -9.26
C PHE A 266 2.76 4.80 -8.61
N GLY A 267 2.77 4.83 -7.28
CA GLY A 267 1.91 5.65 -6.45
C GLY A 267 2.68 6.83 -5.83
N THR A 268 2.13 7.42 -4.78
CA THR A 268 2.84 8.42 -3.96
C THR A 268 4.14 7.81 -3.42
N TRP A 269 4.05 6.59 -2.89
CA TRP A 269 5.19 5.77 -2.47
C TRP A 269 5.75 4.94 -3.63
N CYS A 270 7.05 4.65 -3.56
CA CYS A 270 7.71 3.66 -4.39
C CYS A 270 7.63 2.31 -3.65
N VAL A 271 6.79 1.41 -4.12
CA VAL A 271 6.65 0.07 -3.53
C VAL A 271 6.97 -0.97 -4.59
N ASN A 272 7.84 -1.92 -4.24
CA ASN A 272 8.14 -3.08 -5.06
C ASN A 272 7.99 -4.32 -4.19
N ALA A 273 7.26 -5.30 -4.68
CA ALA A 273 6.87 -6.46 -3.89
C ALA A 273 6.90 -7.75 -4.70
N VAL A 274 7.24 -8.84 -4.03
CA VAL A 274 7.24 -10.21 -4.60
C VAL A 274 6.57 -11.15 -3.60
N ILE A 275 5.64 -11.98 -4.07
CA ILE A 275 5.19 -13.15 -3.33
C ILE A 275 6.11 -14.31 -3.66
N GLY A 276 6.86 -14.77 -2.69
CA GLY A 276 7.87 -15.82 -2.84
C GLY A 276 7.78 -16.90 -1.77
N PRO A 277 8.60 -17.95 -1.88
CA PRO A 277 8.69 -19.00 -0.85
C PRO A 277 9.19 -18.40 0.47
N VAL A 278 8.98 -19.13 1.55
CA VAL A 278 9.58 -18.77 2.85
C VAL A 278 11.09 -18.90 2.74
N ILE A 279 11.79 -17.79 2.86
CA ILE A 279 13.26 -17.73 2.95
C ILE A 279 13.65 -17.03 4.25
N GLU A 280 14.87 -17.28 4.71
CA GLU A 280 15.40 -16.55 5.86
C GLU A 280 15.44 -15.04 5.54
N PRO A 281 14.82 -14.19 6.40
CA PRO A 281 14.80 -12.75 6.16
C PRO A 281 16.22 -12.19 6.13
N LYS A 282 16.56 -11.46 5.06
CA LYS A 282 17.81 -10.72 4.99
C LYS A 282 17.59 -9.28 5.46
N PRO A 283 18.53 -8.71 6.24
CA PRO A 283 18.41 -7.37 6.80
C PRO A 283 18.16 -6.25 5.77
N ASP A 284 18.50 -6.54 4.52
CA ASP A 284 18.38 -5.57 3.42
C ASP A 284 16.97 -5.41 2.84
N VAL A 285 16.04 -6.30 3.19
CA VAL A 285 14.63 -6.16 2.77
C VAL A 285 13.89 -5.21 3.73
N ALA A 286 13.06 -4.34 3.20
CA ALA A 286 12.34 -3.36 4.01
C ALA A 286 11.26 -4.01 4.88
N ALA A 287 10.53 -5.00 4.33
CA ALA A 287 9.55 -5.76 5.09
C ALA A 287 9.31 -7.15 4.52
N VAL A 288 9.01 -8.10 5.42
CA VAL A 288 8.54 -9.46 5.13
C VAL A 288 7.19 -9.62 5.81
N VAL A 289 6.15 -9.95 5.04
CA VAL A 289 4.77 -10.03 5.52
C VAL A 289 4.27 -11.47 5.46
N ASN A 290 3.80 -11.96 6.60
CA ASN A 290 3.01 -13.19 6.66
C ASN A 290 1.54 -12.84 6.38
N PHE A 291 0.96 -13.40 5.34
CA PHE A 291 -0.42 -13.16 4.94
C PHE A 291 -1.32 -14.41 5.09
N GLY A 292 -1.00 -15.24 6.07
CA GLY A 292 -1.78 -16.44 6.39
C GLY A 292 -1.45 -17.68 5.55
N ARG A 293 -0.40 -17.63 4.71
CA ARG A 293 0.08 -18.77 3.94
C ARG A 293 1.29 -19.41 4.62
N GLU A 294 1.29 -20.73 4.73
CA GLU A 294 2.41 -21.47 5.33
C GLU A 294 3.65 -21.48 4.42
N ASP A 295 3.43 -21.59 3.11
CA ASP A 295 4.45 -21.81 2.09
C ASP A 295 5.01 -20.52 1.47
N LYS A 296 4.41 -19.34 1.74
CA LYS A 296 4.74 -18.09 1.07
C LYS A 296 4.79 -16.90 2.01
N ARG A 297 5.57 -15.89 1.61
CA ARG A 297 5.61 -14.56 2.23
C ARG A 297 5.55 -13.50 1.14
N LEU A 298 5.07 -12.34 1.52
CA LEU A 298 5.20 -11.12 0.73
C LEU A 298 6.48 -10.40 1.18
N TYR A 299 7.38 -10.16 0.25
CA TYR A 299 8.62 -9.41 0.44
C TYR A 299 8.47 -8.04 -0.19
N MET A 300 8.83 -6.99 0.53
CA MET A 300 8.65 -5.61 0.06
C MET A 300 9.92 -4.79 0.22
N GLU A 301 10.19 -3.98 -0.79
CA GLU A 301 11.06 -2.81 -0.74
C GLU A 301 10.20 -1.58 -0.97
N ASN A 302 10.39 -0.54 -0.18
CA ASN A 302 9.61 0.68 -0.30
C ASN A 302 10.43 1.94 0.03
N SER A 303 9.99 3.05 -0.53
CA SER A 303 10.45 4.40 -0.19
C SER A 303 9.26 5.35 -0.20
N PRO A 304 9.22 6.37 0.68
CA PRO A 304 8.06 7.24 0.81
C PRO A 304 7.87 8.22 -0.36
N SER A 305 8.62 8.07 -1.42
CA SER A 305 8.61 8.96 -2.58
C SER A 305 8.79 8.20 -3.89
N SER A 306 7.75 8.20 -4.75
CA SER A 306 7.82 7.82 -6.17
C SER A 306 7.24 8.94 -7.02
N MET A 307 5.98 8.86 -7.41
CA MET A 307 5.28 9.95 -8.13
C MET A 307 5.22 11.25 -7.31
N ALA A 308 5.39 11.19 -5.98
CA ALA A 308 5.53 12.37 -5.15
C ALA A 308 6.69 13.28 -5.57
N ASN A 309 7.82 12.71 -6.08
CA ASN A 309 8.94 13.49 -6.61
C ASN A 309 8.54 14.28 -7.87
N ILE A 310 7.77 13.64 -8.76
CA ILE A 310 7.30 14.25 -10.01
C ILE A 310 6.27 15.35 -9.71
N ALA A 311 5.33 15.09 -8.78
CA ALA A 311 4.33 16.06 -8.35
C ALA A 311 4.97 17.26 -7.65
N TRP A 312 5.98 17.04 -6.80
CA TRP A 312 6.76 18.09 -6.17
C TRP A 312 7.45 18.97 -7.24
N LEU A 313 8.10 18.35 -8.23
CA LEU A 313 8.77 19.11 -9.28
C LEU A 313 7.79 19.91 -10.14
N ALA A 314 6.60 19.39 -10.41
CA ALA A 314 5.54 20.15 -11.09
C ALA A 314 5.27 21.47 -10.37
N GLY A 315 5.09 21.43 -9.04
CA GLY A 315 4.89 22.62 -8.21
C GLY A 315 6.07 23.57 -8.27
N VAL A 316 7.30 23.07 -8.12
CA VAL A 316 8.54 23.89 -8.17
C VAL A 316 8.71 24.59 -9.51
N LEU A 317 8.42 23.90 -10.62
CA LEU A 317 8.55 24.45 -11.96
C LEU A 317 7.32 25.25 -12.43
N GLY A 318 6.26 25.33 -11.61
CA GLY A 318 5.00 26.01 -12.01
C GLY A 318 4.30 25.31 -13.18
N LEU A 319 4.40 23.99 -13.25
CA LEU A 319 3.72 23.15 -14.24
C LEU A 319 2.35 22.72 -13.70
N PRO A 320 1.36 22.46 -14.57
CA PRO A 320 -0.01 22.18 -14.14
C PRO A 320 -0.15 20.86 -13.38
N ASP A 321 0.65 19.85 -13.73
CA ASP A 321 0.53 18.51 -13.17
C ASP A 321 1.80 17.66 -13.43
N SER A 322 1.79 16.43 -12.93
CA SER A 322 2.87 15.44 -13.14
C SER A 322 3.05 15.04 -14.60
N ARG A 323 1.98 15.08 -15.41
CA ARG A 323 2.05 14.74 -16.84
C ARG A 323 2.90 15.75 -17.60
N ALA A 324 2.75 17.04 -17.29
CA ALA A 324 3.57 18.08 -17.90
C ALA A 324 5.07 17.93 -17.56
N VAL A 325 5.42 17.40 -16.37
CA VAL A 325 6.81 17.04 -16.03
C VAL A 325 7.29 15.89 -16.90
N VAL A 326 6.47 14.85 -17.08
CA VAL A 326 6.83 13.71 -17.95
C VAL A 326 6.99 14.15 -19.40
N ASP A 327 6.10 15.02 -19.90
CA ASP A 327 6.19 15.57 -21.26
C ASP A 327 7.53 16.29 -21.46
N LEU A 328 7.92 17.11 -20.50
CA LEU A 328 9.19 17.84 -20.51
C LEU A 328 10.41 16.89 -20.42
N ALA A 329 10.33 15.89 -19.55
CA ALA A 329 11.39 14.89 -19.38
C ALA A 329 11.65 14.07 -20.64
N MET A 330 10.58 13.65 -21.33
CA MET A 330 10.70 12.82 -22.55
C MET A 330 11.25 13.57 -23.76
N SER A 331 11.40 14.90 -23.69
CA SER A 331 12.07 15.69 -24.72
C SER A 331 13.59 15.75 -24.54
N VAL A 332 14.12 15.18 -23.44
CA VAL A 332 15.54 15.21 -23.10
C VAL A 332 16.09 13.78 -23.08
N PRO A 333 17.31 13.54 -23.60
CA PRO A 333 17.93 12.22 -23.56
C PRO A 333 18.12 11.67 -22.14
N LEU A 334 18.21 10.34 -22.02
CA LEU A 334 18.54 9.64 -20.78
C LEU A 334 19.76 10.26 -20.09
N GLY A 335 19.67 10.40 -18.79
CA GLY A 335 20.77 10.88 -17.95
C GLY A 335 20.94 12.39 -17.91
N ALA A 336 20.08 13.17 -18.58
CA ALA A 336 19.95 14.62 -18.42
C ALA A 336 21.30 15.38 -18.44
N GLY A 337 22.20 15.06 -19.38
CA GLY A 337 23.52 15.71 -19.47
C GLY A 337 24.44 15.52 -18.25
N GLY A 338 24.22 14.48 -17.47
CA GLY A 338 24.97 14.18 -16.24
C GLY A 338 24.34 14.70 -14.95
N LEU A 339 23.20 15.39 -15.05
CA LEU A 339 22.42 15.77 -13.86
C LEU A 339 21.77 14.52 -13.25
N ARG A 340 21.87 14.39 -11.93
CA ARG A 340 21.25 13.32 -11.14
C ARG A 340 20.30 13.89 -10.11
N PHE A 341 19.30 13.13 -9.74
CA PHE A 341 18.37 13.48 -8.67
C PHE A 341 18.31 12.37 -7.62
N LEU A 342 18.28 12.73 -6.34
CA LEU A 342 18.02 11.82 -5.23
C LEU A 342 16.52 11.86 -4.95
N PRO A 343 15.74 10.78 -5.21
CA PRO A 343 14.29 10.84 -5.28
C PRO A 343 13.62 10.66 -3.91
N PHE A 344 13.99 11.46 -2.92
CA PHE A 344 13.55 11.32 -1.54
C PHE A 344 12.91 12.60 -0.97
N VAL A 345 11.95 13.21 -1.70
CA VAL A 345 11.28 14.46 -1.26
C VAL A 345 10.54 14.32 0.07
N ASN A 346 10.09 13.12 0.41
CA ASN A 346 9.48 12.80 1.71
C ASN A 346 10.47 12.08 2.66
N GLY A 347 11.78 12.15 2.37
CA GLY A 347 12.80 11.37 3.06
C GLY A 347 12.82 9.91 2.59
N GLY A 348 13.74 9.11 3.12
CA GLY A 348 13.84 7.67 2.86
C GLY A 348 15.26 7.17 3.06
N GLY A 349 15.47 6.11 3.86
CA GLY A 349 16.78 5.49 4.07
C GLY A 349 17.86 6.43 4.60
N GLY A 350 17.49 7.51 5.29
CA GLY A 350 18.42 8.52 5.79
C GLY A 350 18.87 9.52 4.73
N VAL A 351 18.33 9.49 3.52
CA VAL A 351 18.65 10.41 2.42
C VAL A 351 17.49 11.38 2.19
N THR A 352 17.80 12.62 1.82
CA THR A 352 16.83 13.64 1.39
C THR A 352 16.98 13.95 -0.09
N ALA A 353 15.95 14.55 -0.69
CA ALA A 353 15.98 14.91 -2.10
C ALA A 353 17.03 15.98 -2.41
N GLY A 354 17.60 15.89 -3.60
CA GLY A 354 18.54 16.89 -4.10
C GLY A 354 19.01 16.61 -5.50
N PHE A 355 19.37 17.67 -6.22
CA PHE A 355 20.06 17.57 -7.50
C PHE A 355 21.57 17.50 -7.29
N VAL A 356 22.23 16.57 -7.97
CA VAL A 356 23.69 16.36 -7.92
C VAL A 356 24.25 16.55 -9.34
N GLY A 357 25.34 17.28 -9.45
CA GLY A 357 25.97 17.58 -10.74
C GLY A 357 25.31 18.72 -11.51
N LEU A 358 24.50 19.57 -10.87
CA LEU A 358 23.88 20.73 -11.53
C LEU A 358 24.94 21.73 -12.04
N LYS A 359 24.77 22.17 -13.28
CA LYS A 359 25.64 23.14 -13.94
C LYS A 359 24.79 24.22 -14.59
N SER A 360 25.38 25.36 -14.94
CA SER A 360 24.69 26.54 -15.48
C SER A 360 23.98 26.34 -16.82
N HIS A 361 24.31 25.28 -17.56
CA HIS A 361 23.68 24.97 -18.85
C HIS A 361 22.46 24.05 -18.71
N HIS A 362 22.21 23.45 -17.55
CA HIS A 362 21.06 22.59 -17.37
C HIS A 362 19.75 23.39 -17.39
N THR A 363 18.78 22.82 -18.05
CA THR A 363 17.46 23.40 -18.30
C THR A 363 16.38 22.79 -17.39
N ARG A 364 15.17 23.31 -17.45
CA ARG A 364 13.99 22.70 -16.80
C ARG A 364 13.72 21.28 -17.32
N GLY A 365 14.02 21.03 -18.60
CA GLY A 365 13.93 19.71 -19.22
C GLY A 365 14.91 18.70 -18.59
N ASP A 366 16.15 19.13 -18.37
CA ASP A 366 17.15 18.28 -17.70
C ASP A 366 16.75 17.97 -16.26
N MET A 367 16.20 18.95 -15.54
CA MET A 367 15.67 18.70 -14.17
C MET A 367 14.50 17.70 -14.18
N ALA A 368 13.57 17.85 -15.11
CA ALA A 368 12.45 16.94 -15.26
C ALA A 368 12.93 15.51 -15.62
N ARG A 369 13.88 15.40 -16.55
CA ARG A 369 14.46 14.12 -16.95
C ARG A 369 15.18 13.45 -15.78
N ALA A 370 16.01 14.19 -15.06
CA ALA A 370 16.74 13.65 -13.89
C ALA A 370 15.80 13.11 -12.81
N VAL A 371 14.66 13.76 -12.57
CA VAL A 371 13.66 13.28 -11.60
C VAL A 371 12.95 12.02 -12.09
N VAL A 372 12.54 12.00 -13.36
CA VAL A 372 11.82 10.85 -13.95
C VAL A 372 12.72 9.63 -14.05
N ASP A 373 13.97 9.81 -14.50
CA ASP A 373 14.97 8.73 -14.53
C ASP A 373 15.24 8.18 -13.12
N ALA A 374 15.37 9.06 -12.13
CA ALA A 374 15.63 8.64 -10.74
C ALA A 374 14.47 7.84 -10.13
N VAL A 375 13.23 8.17 -10.46
CA VAL A 375 12.05 7.39 -10.02
C VAL A 375 12.09 5.98 -10.61
N ALA A 376 12.35 5.84 -11.92
CA ALA A 376 12.46 4.53 -12.56
C ALA A 376 13.67 3.71 -12.02
N ALA A 377 14.82 4.35 -11.83
CA ALA A 377 16.02 3.73 -11.25
C ALA A 377 15.81 3.28 -9.81
N LEU A 378 15.02 4.02 -9.01
CA LEU A 378 14.69 3.62 -7.64
C LEU A 378 13.85 2.33 -7.60
N HIS A 379 12.87 2.19 -8.51
CA HIS A 379 12.13 0.94 -8.67
C HIS A 379 13.05 -0.21 -9.10
N ALA A 380 13.97 0.03 -10.04
CA ALA A 380 14.96 -0.97 -10.45
C ALA A 380 15.88 -1.38 -9.29
N ARG A 381 16.35 -0.42 -8.48
CA ARG A 381 17.15 -0.69 -7.27
C ARG A 381 16.40 -1.57 -6.27
N HIS A 382 15.15 -1.25 -5.97
CA HIS A 382 14.32 -2.05 -5.06
C HIS A 382 14.13 -3.47 -5.58
N THR A 383 13.82 -3.62 -6.87
CA THR A 383 13.65 -4.93 -7.52
C THR A 383 14.94 -5.75 -7.49
N ALA A 384 16.09 -5.11 -7.75
CA ALA A 384 17.39 -5.77 -7.67
C ALA A 384 17.73 -6.22 -6.24
N ARG A 385 17.36 -5.46 -5.21
CA ARG A 385 17.54 -5.87 -3.80
C ARG A 385 16.70 -7.09 -3.46
N LEU A 386 15.43 -7.13 -3.89
CA LEU A 386 14.59 -8.32 -3.74
C LEU A 386 15.20 -9.54 -4.44
N ALA A 387 15.70 -9.37 -5.66
CA ALA A 387 16.40 -10.43 -6.40
C ALA A 387 17.65 -10.93 -5.66
N ALA A 388 18.46 -10.03 -5.09
CA ALA A 388 19.65 -10.36 -4.30
C ALA A 388 19.33 -11.14 -3.02
N CYS A 389 18.09 -11.05 -2.52
CA CYS A 389 17.61 -11.84 -1.40
C CYS A 389 17.25 -13.29 -1.77
N GLY A 390 17.36 -13.67 -3.04
CA GLY A 390 17.00 -15.00 -3.52
C GLY A 390 15.57 -15.08 -4.08
N LEU A 391 14.98 -13.94 -4.40
CA LEU A 391 13.65 -13.80 -5.01
C LEU A 391 13.81 -13.34 -6.46
N PRO A 392 14.18 -14.23 -7.41
CA PRO A 392 14.49 -13.85 -8.78
C PRO A 392 13.27 -13.18 -9.42
N VAL A 393 13.50 -12.06 -10.11
CA VAL A 393 12.48 -11.32 -10.84
C VAL A 393 12.81 -11.36 -12.33
N SER A 394 11.90 -11.92 -13.12
CA SER A 394 12.01 -12.02 -14.58
C SER A 394 10.89 -11.28 -15.31
N ALA A 395 9.87 -10.84 -14.58
CA ALA A 395 8.77 -10.03 -15.08
C ALA A 395 8.23 -9.14 -13.95
N SER A 396 7.63 -8.02 -14.30
CA SER A 396 7.00 -7.12 -13.34
C SER A 396 5.62 -6.72 -13.83
N THR A 397 4.71 -6.45 -12.90
CA THR A 397 3.43 -5.79 -13.19
C THR A 397 3.46 -4.41 -12.53
N VAL A 398 3.13 -3.37 -13.27
CA VAL A 398 3.05 -2.01 -12.75
C VAL A 398 1.62 -1.64 -12.41
N LEU A 399 1.45 -1.05 -11.21
CA LEU A 399 0.18 -0.57 -10.67
C LEU A 399 0.29 0.91 -10.26
N GLY A 400 -0.84 1.51 -9.94
CA GLY A 400 -0.92 2.88 -9.43
C GLY A 400 -1.06 3.92 -10.54
N GLY A 401 -1.29 5.18 -10.16
CA GLY A 401 -1.62 6.26 -11.10
C GLY A 401 -0.57 6.52 -12.18
N GLY A 402 0.71 6.28 -11.90
CA GLY A 402 1.79 6.41 -12.90
C GLY A 402 1.74 5.34 -14.00
N ALA A 403 1.05 4.21 -13.78
CA ALA A 403 0.87 3.17 -14.80
C ALA A 403 -0.02 3.62 -15.97
N SER A 404 -0.80 4.68 -15.81
CA SER A 404 -1.61 5.26 -16.89
C SER A 404 -0.76 5.90 -18.00
N ASP A 405 0.47 6.33 -17.71
CA ASP A 405 1.38 6.86 -18.73
C ASP A 405 2.30 5.77 -19.30
N THR A 406 2.00 5.31 -20.49
CA THR A 406 2.76 4.24 -21.17
C THR A 406 4.24 4.55 -21.33
N ARG A 407 4.63 5.82 -21.37
CA ARG A 407 6.04 6.24 -21.49
C ARG A 407 6.80 5.95 -20.19
N LEU A 408 6.17 6.20 -19.03
CA LEU A 408 6.72 5.84 -17.72
C LEU A 408 6.85 4.32 -17.58
N VAL A 409 5.85 3.57 -18.05
CA VAL A 409 5.88 2.10 -18.01
C VAL A 409 7.00 1.55 -18.89
N ARG A 410 7.18 2.09 -20.11
CA ARG A 410 8.28 1.70 -21.00
C ARG A 410 9.65 2.07 -20.40
N LEU A 411 9.76 3.24 -19.82
CA LEU A 411 10.98 3.66 -19.12
C LEU A 411 11.29 2.69 -17.96
N LEU A 412 10.28 2.33 -17.16
CA LEU A 412 10.46 1.33 -16.10
C LEU A 412 10.94 -0.01 -16.66
N ALA A 413 10.30 -0.52 -17.71
CA ALA A 413 10.72 -1.77 -18.35
C ALA A 413 12.19 -1.72 -18.77
N SER A 414 12.63 -0.59 -19.35
CA SER A 414 14.02 -0.38 -19.77
C SER A 414 15.00 -0.34 -18.59
N PHE A 415 14.64 0.32 -17.49
CA PHE A 415 15.46 0.33 -16.28
C PHE A 415 15.50 -1.03 -15.56
N LEU A 416 14.41 -1.81 -15.62
CA LEU A 416 14.36 -3.17 -15.09
C LEU A 416 15.06 -4.19 -15.98
N GLY A 417 15.19 -3.92 -17.29
CA GLY A 417 15.78 -4.82 -18.25
C GLY A 417 14.93 -6.06 -18.60
N HIS A 418 13.62 -6.01 -18.31
CA HIS A 418 12.67 -7.09 -18.62
C HIS A 418 11.27 -6.53 -18.93
N PRO A 419 10.38 -7.33 -19.57
CA PRO A 419 9.02 -6.91 -19.88
C PRO A 419 8.24 -6.52 -18.60
N VAL A 420 7.39 -5.51 -18.74
CA VAL A 420 6.49 -5.04 -17.69
C VAL A 420 5.05 -5.16 -18.16
N GLU A 421 4.23 -5.84 -17.39
CA GLU A 421 2.79 -5.83 -17.58
C GLU A 421 2.20 -4.55 -16.99
N ARG A 422 1.35 -3.89 -17.74
CA ARG A 422 0.55 -2.76 -17.30
C ARG A 422 -0.88 -3.21 -17.10
N CYS A 423 -1.40 -3.05 -15.90
CA CYS A 423 -2.80 -3.29 -15.64
C CYS A 423 -3.64 -2.10 -16.16
N ALA A 424 -4.62 -2.40 -17.00
CA ALA A 424 -5.54 -1.38 -17.54
C ALA A 424 -6.62 -0.98 -16.51
N ASP A 425 -6.79 -1.74 -15.44
CA ASP A 425 -7.76 -1.46 -14.37
C ASP A 425 -7.11 -0.61 -13.27
N ASP A 426 -7.59 0.61 -13.12
CA ASP A 426 -7.12 1.54 -12.08
C ASP A 426 -7.61 1.16 -10.66
N GLU A 427 -8.55 0.20 -10.55
CA GLU A 427 -9.21 -0.17 -9.29
C GLU A 427 -8.83 -1.58 -8.82
N THR A 428 -7.57 -1.95 -8.98
CA THR A 428 -7.07 -3.29 -8.61
C THR A 428 -7.30 -3.63 -7.15
N GLY A 429 -7.23 -2.67 -6.22
CA GLY A 429 -7.55 -2.87 -4.80
C GLY A 429 -9.01 -3.30 -4.60
N ALA A 430 -9.96 -2.54 -5.15
CA ALA A 430 -11.38 -2.87 -5.07
C ALA A 430 -11.71 -4.17 -5.82
N ARG A 431 -11.06 -4.45 -6.96
CA ARG A 431 -11.19 -5.73 -7.67
C ARG A 431 -10.70 -6.90 -6.82
N GLY A 432 -9.55 -6.77 -6.17
CA GLY A 432 -9.03 -7.79 -5.26
C GLY A 432 -9.97 -8.02 -4.07
N ALA A 433 -10.54 -6.96 -3.51
CA ALA A 433 -11.57 -7.08 -2.49
C ALA A 433 -12.81 -7.86 -2.98
N ALA A 434 -13.26 -7.61 -4.22
CA ALA A 434 -14.35 -8.39 -4.83
C ALA A 434 -13.95 -9.86 -5.06
N ILE A 435 -12.67 -10.16 -5.33
CA ILE A 435 -12.18 -11.54 -5.41
C ILE A 435 -12.23 -12.20 -4.04
N TYR A 436 -11.89 -11.53 -2.95
CA TYR A 436 -12.10 -12.06 -1.59
C TYR A 436 -13.59 -12.30 -1.29
N ALA A 437 -14.47 -11.43 -1.78
CA ALA A 437 -15.91 -11.70 -1.71
C ALA A 437 -16.30 -12.97 -2.48
N ALA A 438 -15.71 -13.23 -3.65
CA ALA A 438 -15.92 -14.47 -4.41
C ALA A 438 -15.44 -15.69 -3.62
N MET A 439 -14.26 -15.62 -3.00
CA MET A 439 -13.71 -16.69 -2.14
C MET A 439 -14.68 -17.07 -1.04
N SER A 440 -15.32 -16.10 -0.39
CA SER A 440 -16.29 -16.33 0.69
C SER A 440 -17.55 -17.08 0.26
N GLN A 441 -17.76 -17.21 -1.04
CA GLN A 441 -18.96 -17.85 -1.64
C GLN A 441 -18.61 -19.06 -2.51
N ASP A 442 -17.36 -19.57 -2.42
CA ASP A 442 -16.86 -20.67 -3.25
C ASP A 442 -17.02 -20.43 -4.76
N ILE A 443 -17.01 -19.16 -5.18
CA ILE A 443 -17.03 -18.78 -6.60
C ILE A 443 -15.59 -18.90 -7.12
N ASP A 444 -15.41 -19.45 -8.33
CA ASP A 444 -14.10 -19.59 -8.96
C ASP A 444 -13.43 -18.21 -9.08
N HIS A 445 -12.34 -18.05 -8.35
CA HIS A 445 -11.72 -16.76 -8.06
C HIS A 445 -10.21 -16.77 -8.26
N ALA A 446 -9.59 -17.93 -8.24
CA ALA A 446 -8.15 -18.02 -8.15
C ALA A 446 -7.57 -18.91 -9.25
N GLY A 447 -6.54 -18.42 -9.90
CA GLY A 447 -5.77 -19.11 -10.89
C GLY A 447 -5.63 -18.31 -12.19
N GLN A 448 -4.58 -18.60 -12.94
CA GLN A 448 -4.43 -18.04 -14.28
C GLN A 448 -5.63 -18.48 -15.14
N GLY A 449 -6.36 -17.49 -15.66
CA GLY A 449 -7.56 -17.71 -16.47
C GLY A 449 -8.88 -17.41 -15.77
N SER A 450 -8.89 -17.04 -14.48
CA SER A 450 -10.11 -16.53 -13.83
C SER A 450 -10.60 -15.26 -14.53
N ALA A 451 -11.89 -15.21 -14.84
CA ALA A 451 -12.52 -14.04 -15.44
C ALA A 451 -12.50 -12.81 -14.51
N LEU A 452 -12.31 -13.02 -13.20
CA LEU A 452 -12.27 -11.93 -12.20
C LEU A 452 -10.96 -11.13 -12.21
N LEU A 453 -9.90 -11.66 -12.84
CA LEU A 453 -8.62 -10.97 -12.90
C LEU A 453 -8.67 -9.70 -13.74
N ALA A 454 -7.85 -8.74 -13.40
CA ALA A 454 -7.69 -7.53 -14.18
C ALA A 454 -6.92 -7.82 -15.48
N PRO A 455 -7.37 -7.28 -16.62
CA PRO A 455 -6.63 -7.42 -17.87
C PRO A 455 -5.33 -6.60 -17.82
N CYS A 456 -4.25 -7.18 -18.32
CA CYS A 456 -2.96 -6.52 -18.43
C CYS A 456 -2.42 -6.62 -19.87
N ASP A 457 -1.71 -5.57 -20.30
CA ASP A 457 -0.95 -5.53 -21.54
C ASP A 457 0.55 -5.48 -21.24
N THR A 458 1.37 -6.11 -22.12
CA THR A 458 2.82 -6.17 -21.92
C THR A 458 3.50 -5.02 -22.64
N VAL A 459 4.44 -4.39 -21.96
CA VAL A 459 5.31 -3.32 -22.48
C VAL A 459 6.74 -3.81 -22.44
N GLU A 460 7.36 -3.90 -23.62
CA GLU A 460 8.74 -4.34 -23.77
C GLU A 460 9.73 -3.21 -23.42
N PRO A 461 10.93 -3.55 -22.87
CA PRO A 461 12.01 -2.60 -22.67
C PRO A 461 12.57 -2.08 -24.01
N ASP A 462 13.17 -0.91 -24.01
CA ASP A 462 13.94 -0.42 -25.15
C ASP A 462 15.31 -1.12 -25.20
N ALA A 463 15.42 -2.10 -26.07
CA ALA A 463 16.65 -2.88 -26.22
C ALA A 463 17.84 -2.05 -26.79
N THR A 464 17.57 -0.92 -27.47
CA THR A 464 18.61 -0.07 -28.07
C THR A 464 19.38 0.73 -27.04
N GLU A 465 18.78 1.01 -25.88
CA GLU A 465 19.38 1.77 -24.76
C GLU A 465 19.71 0.88 -23.55
N ALA A 466 19.65 -0.45 -23.67
CA ALA A 466 19.82 -1.37 -22.54
C ALA A 466 21.13 -1.15 -21.74
N CYS A 467 22.26 -0.98 -22.44
CA CYS A 467 23.54 -0.71 -21.79
C CYS A 467 23.51 0.65 -21.06
N ALA A 468 22.93 1.69 -21.65
CA ALA A 468 22.86 3.01 -21.04
C ALA A 468 21.99 3.02 -19.78
N HIS A 469 20.89 2.25 -19.76
CA HIS A 469 20.07 2.09 -18.55
C HIS A 469 20.80 1.30 -17.46
N ALA A 470 21.54 0.25 -17.81
CA ALA A 470 22.36 -0.52 -16.86
C ALA A 470 23.47 0.35 -16.23
N ASP A 471 24.19 1.13 -17.05
CA ASP A 471 25.21 2.07 -16.57
C ASP A 471 24.61 3.16 -15.68
N PHE A 472 23.43 3.68 -16.04
CA PHE A 472 22.71 4.62 -15.19
C PHE A 472 22.37 4.01 -13.84
N ASN A 473 21.80 2.80 -13.80
CA ASN A 473 21.46 2.09 -12.57
C ASN A 473 22.68 1.89 -11.67
N ALA A 474 23.82 1.49 -12.23
CA ALA A 474 25.05 1.32 -11.49
C ALA A 474 25.51 2.62 -10.82
N GLY A 475 25.61 3.70 -11.58
CA GLY A 475 25.99 5.02 -11.07
C GLY A 475 24.98 5.62 -10.09
N PHE A 476 23.68 5.36 -10.30
CA PHE A 476 22.62 5.79 -9.37
C PHE A 476 22.70 5.06 -8.02
N ASN A 477 22.97 3.76 -8.04
CA ASN A 477 23.14 2.98 -6.82
C ASN A 477 24.37 3.44 -6.04
N GLU A 478 25.51 3.65 -6.71
CA GLU A 478 26.73 4.18 -6.11
C GLU A 478 26.49 5.56 -5.48
N LEU A 479 25.77 6.43 -6.17
CA LEU A 479 25.43 7.77 -5.67
C LEU A 479 24.61 7.69 -4.38
N ILE A 480 23.55 6.87 -4.33
CA ILE A 480 22.72 6.71 -3.12
C ILE A 480 23.57 6.15 -1.98
N ASP A 481 24.37 5.10 -2.23
CA ASP A 481 25.18 4.45 -1.20
C ASP A 481 26.25 5.38 -0.64
N THR A 482 26.83 6.25 -1.49
CA THR A 482 27.79 7.27 -1.08
C THR A 482 27.15 8.40 -0.28
N MET A 483 25.96 8.84 -0.68
CA MET A 483 25.29 9.98 -0.04
C MET A 483 24.59 9.62 1.27
N SER A 484 24.15 8.39 1.46
CA SER A 484 23.43 7.97 2.67
C SER A 484 24.21 8.28 3.97
N PRO A 485 25.50 7.98 4.12
CA PRO A 485 26.26 8.36 5.32
C PRO A 485 26.39 9.88 5.51
N VAL A 486 26.50 10.63 4.42
CA VAL A 486 26.61 12.10 4.47
C VAL A 486 25.32 12.71 5.04
N PHE A 487 24.17 12.29 4.55
CA PHE A 487 22.89 12.78 5.04
C PHE A 487 22.61 12.34 6.49
N PHE A 488 23.03 11.14 6.88
CA PHE A 488 22.94 10.69 8.26
C PHE A 488 23.68 11.65 9.23
N HIS A 489 24.87 12.08 8.88
CA HIS A 489 25.62 13.06 9.67
C HIS A 489 24.96 14.45 9.66
N LEU A 490 24.44 14.90 8.53
CA LEU A 490 23.75 16.19 8.43
C LEU A 490 22.47 16.27 9.24
N SER A 491 21.78 15.12 9.45
CA SER A 491 20.57 15.03 10.27
C SER A 491 20.83 14.92 11.79
N GLY A 492 22.09 15.04 12.23
CA GLY A 492 22.46 14.98 13.64
C GLY A 492 22.60 13.56 14.21
N GLY A 493 22.67 12.54 13.36
CA GLY A 493 22.95 11.17 13.76
C GLY A 493 24.41 11.02 14.18
N SER A 494 24.66 10.67 15.44
CA SER A 494 25.93 10.08 15.88
C SER A 494 25.83 8.57 15.76
N ARG A 495 26.92 7.92 15.31
CA ARG A 495 27.04 6.45 15.29
C ARG A 495 27.01 5.86 16.67
#